data_85271516c8a676c33ad71bb4d2905498
#
_entry.id   85271516c8a676c33ad71bb4d2905498
#
_cell.length_a   1.000
_cell.length_b   1.000
_cell.length_c   1.000
_cell.angle_alpha   90.00
_cell.angle_beta   90.00
_cell.angle_gamma   90.00
#
_symmetry.space_group_name_H-M   'P 1'
#
loop_
_entity.id
_entity.type
_entity.pdbx_description
1 polymer ?
#
loop_
_entity_poly.entity_id
_entity_poly.type
_entity_poly.pdbx_seq_one_letter_code
_entity_poly.pdbx_strand_id
1 'polypeptide(L)'
;MTLQQIKYILGVAEAGSFNRASEKLFISQPSLTSSVHDAERELGFEVFNRTSRGVNATERGKDFICDAREVYSHYEDLIKKYSQSGKKKFSVSTLYYAFARTAFVQIVKEFSKGDLQGTYDFAFREKKSFWSD
;
A
#
# COMPACT_ATOMS: atom_id res chain seq x y z
N MET A 1 8.70 11.16 -10.10
CA MET A 1 7.81 9.97 -9.98
C MET A 1 6.46 10.38 -9.42
N THR A 2 5.37 9.81 -9.94
CA THR A 2 4.01 10.10 -9.51
C THR A 2 3.42 8.92 -8.74
N LEU A 3 2.38 9.16 -7.93
CA LEU A 3 1.63 8.09 -7.26
C LEU A 3 1.00 7.11 -8.25
N GLN A 4 0.61 7.60 -9.42
CA GLN A 4 0.09 6.76 -10.51
C GLN A 4 1.16 5.77 -11.01
N GLN A 5 2.40 6.22 -11.18
CA GLN A 5 3.51 5.36 -11.56
C GLN A 5 3.84 4.33 -10.48
N ILE A 6 3.78 4.72 -9.22
CA ILE A 6 3.92 3.78 -8.09
C ILE A 6 2.83 2.72 -8.15
N LYS A 7 1.58 3.11 -8.34
CA LYS A 7 0.45 2.17 -8.51
C LYS A 7 0.70 1.18 -9.66
N TYR A 8 1.20 1.65 -10.78
CA TYR A 8 1.50 0.81 -11.93
C TYR A 8 2.61 -0.19 -11.63
N ILE A 9 3.69 0.25 -10.98
CA ILE A 9 4.79 -0.64 -10.57
C ILE A 9 4.28 -1.72 -9.60
N LEU A 10 3.49 -1.35 -8.61
CA LEU A 10 2.90 -2.30 -7.67
C LEU A 10 1.96 -3.29 -8.36
N GLY A 11 1.17 -2.81 -9.33
CA GLY A 11 0.29 -3.67 -10.11
C GLY A 11 1.04 -4.69 -10.95
N VAL A 12 2.14 -4.29 -11.59
CA VAL A 12 3.01 -5.20 -12.36
C VAL A 12 3.67 -6.22 -11.45
N ALA A 13 4.17 -5.80 -10.29
CA ALA A 13 4.78 -6.69 -9.31
C ALA A 13 3.81 -7.77 -8.82
N GLU A 14 2.57 -7.37 -8.53
CA GLU A 14 1.52 -8.28 -8.06
C GLU A 14 1.07 -9.25 -9.15
N ALA A 15 0.87 -8.76 -10.36
CA ALA A 15 0.40 -9.59 -11.49
C ALA A 15 1.49 -10.51 -12.06
N GLY A 16 2.76 -10.14 -11.91
CA GLY A 16 3.89 -10.87 -12.49
C GLY A 16 3.98 -10.78 -14.02
N SER A 17 3.21 -9.89 -14.63
CA SER A 17 3.13 -9.71 -16.08
C SER A 17 2.58 -8.31 -16.40
N PHE A 18 3.20 -7.64 -17.36
CA PHE A 18 2.67 -6.36 -17.87
C PHE A 18 1.29 -6.51 -18.51
N ASN A 19 1.08 -7.60 -19.22
CA ASN A 19 -0.21 -7.86 -19.87
C ASN A 19 -1.34 -8.02 -18.84
N ARG A 20 -1.13 -8.86 -17.83
CA ARG A 20 -2.11 -9.06 -16.76
C ARG A 20 -2.35 -7.80 -15.95
N ALA A 21 -1.28 -7.06 -15.65
CA ALA A 21 -1.39 -5.79 -14.94
C ALA A 21 -2.19 -4.77 -15.73
N SER A 22 -1.98 -4.68 -17.04
CA SER A 22 -2.73 -3.76 -17.91
C SER A 22 -4.22 -4.04 -17.90
N GLU A 23 -4.61 -5.30 -17.91
CA GLU A 23 -6.01 -5.72 -17.80
C GLU A 23 -6.63 -5.31 -16.46
N LYS A 24 -5.94 -5.57 -15.36
CA LYS A 24 -6.40 -5.23 -14.01
C LYS A 24 -6.48 -3.73 -13.77
N LEU A 25 -5.55 -2.97 -14.36
CA LEU A 25 -5.47 -1.52 -14.19
C LEU A 25 -6.29 -0.73 -15.22
N PHE A 26 -6.95 -1.40 -16.14
CA PHE A 26 -7.76 -0.79 -17.21
C PHE A 26 -6.98 0.23 -18.04
N ILE A 27 -5.76 -0.13 -18.41
CA ILE A 27 -4.84 0.69 -19.20
C ILE A 27 -4.22 -0.19 -20.31
N SER A 28 -3.87 0.42 -21.44
CA SER A 28 -3.18 -0.32 -22.50
C SER A 28 -1.79 -0.78 -22.06
N GLN A 29 -1.35 -1.94 -22.53
CA GLN A 29 -0.03 -2.46 -22.18
C GLN A 29 1.10 -1.52 -22.61
N PRO A 30 1.10 -0.92 -23.81
CA PRO A 30 2.13 0.05 -24.18
C PRO A 30 2.20 1.27 -23.25
N SER A 31 1.05 1.79 -22.81
CA SER A 31 0.99 2.91 -21.88
C SER A 31 1.55 2.53 -20.51
N LEU A 32 1.19 1.35 -20.02
CA LEU A 32 1.72 0.84 -18.75
C LEU A 32 3.24 0.66 -18.82
N THR A 33 3.71 0.03 -19.88
CA THR A 33 5.14 -0.19 -20.12
C THR A 33 5.91 1.12 -20.18
N SER A 34 5.41 2.09 -20.92
CA SER A 34 6.03 3.42 -21.06
C SER A 34 6.10 4.13 -19.70
N SER A 35 5.02 4.09 -18.92
CA SER A 35 4.96 4.72 -17.60
C SER A 35 5.95 4.11 -16.62
N VAL A 36 6.08 2.78 -16.62
CA VAL A 36 7.05 2.08 -15.76
C VAL A 36 8.48 2.40 -16.18
N HIS A 37 8.77 2.42 -17.47
CA HIS A 37 10.10 2.81 -17.98
C HIS A 37 10.48 4.24 -17.62
N ASP A 38 9.54 5.16 -17.69
CA ASP A 38 9.79 6.55 -17.29
C ASP A 38 10.14 6.63 -15.79
N ALA A 39 9.46 5.87 -14.97
CA ALA A 39 9.77 5.77 -13.54
C ALA A 39 11.16 5.15 -13.29
N GLU A 40 11.50 4.07 -13.98
CA GLU A 40 12.82 3.43 -13.89
C GLU A 40 13.94 4.37 -14.33
N ARG A 41 13.71 5.15 -15.38
CA ARG A 41 14.66 6.16 -15.84
C ARG A 41 14.91 7.24 -14.79
N GLU A 42 13.85 7.69 -14.12
CA GLU A 42 13.97 8.66 -13.04
C GLU A 42 14.71 8.08 -11.82
N LEU A 43 14.44 6.81 -11.49
CA LEU A 43 15.11 6.10 -10.41
C LEU A 43 16.59 5.79 -10.71
N GLY A 44 16.95 5.69 -11.98
CA GLY A 44 18.29 5.33 -12.40
C GLY A 44 18.62 3.84 -12.34
N PHE A 45 17.60 2.99 -12.17
CA PHE A 45 17.76 1.54 -12.20
C PHE A 45 16.47 0.85 -12.66
N GLU A 46 16.61 -0.37 -13.16
CA GLU A 46 15.46 -1.19 -13.55
C GLU A 46 14.82 -1.84 -12.31
N VAL A 47 13.52 -1.65 -12.16
CA VAL A 47 12.74 -2.31 -11.11
C VAL A 47 12.43 -3.76 -11.50
N PHE A 48 12.25 -4.02 -12.80
CA PHE A 48 11.84 -5.33 -13.31
C PHE A 48 12.84 -5.89 -14.34
N ASN A 49 13.07 -7.21 -14.23
CA ASN A 49 13.66 -8.01 -15.29
C ASN A 49 12.55 -8.67 -16.10
N ARG A 50 12.62 -8.57 -17.43
CA ARG A 50 11.70 -9.28 -18.31
C ARG A 50 12.27 -10.63 -18.67
N THR A 51 11.45 -11.67 -18.54
CA THR A 51 11.77 -13.04 -18.92
C THR A 51 10.72 -13.59 -19.87
N SER A 52 11.01 -14.71 -20.51
CA SER A 52 10.02 -15.41 -21.37
C SER A 52 8.79 -15.88 -20.60
N ARG A 53 8.88 -16.01 -19.28
CA ARG A 53 7.81 -16.48 -18.39
C ARG A 53 7.06 -15.35 -17.69
N GLY A 54 7.40 -14.09 -17.95
CA GLY A 54 6.82 -12.94 -17.31
C GLY A 54 7.85 -11.96 -16.79
N VAL A 55 7.57 -11.34 -15.66
CA VAL A 55 8.37 -10.24 -15.11
C VAL A 55 8.72 -10.57 -13.66
N ASN A 56 10.00 -10.42 -13.32
CA ASN A 56 10.50 -10.53 -11.95
C ASN A 56 11.13 -9.22 -11.51
N ALA A 57 11.02 -8.90 -10.23
CA ALA A 57 11.71 -7.73 -9.67
C ALA A 57 13.22 -7.97 -9.58
N THR A 58 14.01 -6.93 -9.89
CA THR A 58 15.45 -6.93 -9.60
C THR A 58 15.66 -6.85 -8.08
N GLU A 59 16.88 -7.08 -7.59
CA GLU A 59 17.17 -6.96 -6.16
C GLU A 59 16.86 -5.56 -5.64
N ARG A 60 17.30 -4.51 -6.34
CA ARG A 60 16.94 -3.12 -5.99
C ARG A 60 15.45 -2.86 -6.18
N GLY A 61 14.84 -3.49 -7.17
CA GLY A 61 13.41 -3.40 -7.44
C GLY A 61 12.57 -3.97 -6.29
N LYS A 62 13.00 -5.06 -5.67
CA LYS A 62 12.33 -5.64 -4.49
C LYS A 62 12.31 -4.66 -3.32
N ASP A 63 13.44 -4.03 -3.03
CA ASP A 63 13.54 -3.02 -1.98
C ASP A 63 12.64 -1.83 -2.29
N PHE A 64 12.70 -1.34 -3.51
CA PHE A 64 11.84 -0.25 -3.97
C PHE A 64 10.36 -0.59 -3.85
N ILE A 65 9.95 -1.78 -4.29
CA ILE A 65 8.55 -2.22 -4.21
C ILE A 65 8.06 -2.29 -2.76
N CYS A 66 8.90 -2.75 -1.85
CA CYS A 66 8.59 -2.80 -0.43
C CYS A 66 8.30 -1.40 0.13
N ASP A 67 9.18 -0.44 -0.14
CA ASP A 67 9.03 0.94 0.28
C ASP A 67 7.83 1.62 -0.41
N ALA A 68 7.66 1.36 -1.70
CA ALA A 68 6.55 1.89 -2.49
C ALA A 68 5.18 1.42 -1.98
N ARG A 69 5.07 0.19 -1.50
CA ARG A 69 3.83 -0.32 -0.87
C ARG A 69 3.46 0.49 0.37
N GLU A 70 4.44 0.83 1.19
CA GLU A 70 4.20 1.65 2.37
C GLU A 70 3.71 3.05 1.98
N VAL A 71 4.38 3.69 1.05
CA VAL A 71 3.97 5.02 0.55
C VAL A 71 2.56 4.98 -0.02
N TYR A 72 2.25 3.99 -0.86
CA TYR A 72 0.94 3.89 -1.48
C TYR A 72 -0.17 3.58 -0.46
N SER A 73 0.13 2.74 0.53
CA SER A 73 -0.80 2.45 1.63
C SER A 73 -1.12 3.70 2.45
N HIS A 74 -0.13 4.52 2.75
CA HIS A 74 -0.35 5.81 3.43
C HIS A 74 -1.21 6.76 2.59
N TYR A 75 -0.98 6.80 1.29
CA TYR A 75 -1.80 7.57 0.37
C TYR A 75 -3.27 7.11 0.38
N GLU A 76 -3.50 5.81 0.28
CA GLU A 76 -4.86 5.25 0.34
C GLU A 76 -5.57 5.58 1.67
N ASP A 77 -4.86 5.49 2.78
CA ASP A 77 -5.36 5.85 4.10
C ASP A 77 -5.73 7.32 4.18
N LEU A 78 -4.90 8.18 3.61
CA LEU A 78 -5.18 9.62 3.54
C LEU A 78 -6.48 9.90 2.79
N ILE A 79 -6.65 9.28 1.62
CA ILE A 79 -7.87 9.44 0.81
C ILE A 79 -9.09 8.92 1.56
N LYS A 80 -9.02 7.74 2.15
CA LYS A 80 -10.12 7.17 2.94
C LYS A 80 -10.51 8.07 4.11
N LYS A 81 -9.52 8.62 4.81
CA LYS A 81 -9.75 9.50 5.97
C LYS A 81 -10.56 10.74 5.62
N TYR A 82 -10.30 11.33 4.46
CA TYR A 82 -10.93 12.60 4.07
C TYR A 82 -12.09 12.44 3.09
N SER A 83 -12.25 11.29 2.45
CA SER A 83 -13.38 11.03 1.54
C SER A 83 -14.61 10.45 2.23
N GLN A 84 -14.44 9.84 3.41
CA GLN A 84 -15.56 9.32 4.20
C GLN A 84 -16.11 10.42 5.10
N SER A 85 -17.14 11.11 4.64
CA SER A 85 -17.89 12.04 5.49
C SER A 85 -18.72 11.28 6.52
N GLY A 86 -18.52 11.55 7.82
CA GLY A 86 -19.38 11.11 8.91
C GLY A 86 -18.85 10.03 9.85
N LYS A 87 -17.72 9.39 9.54
CA LYS A 87 -17.08 8.44 10.47
C LYS A 87 -15.78 9.02 11.01
N LYS A 88 -15.68 9.08 12.34
CA LYS A 88 -14.41 9.41 13.00
C LYS A 88 -13.52 8.19 13.00
N LYS A 89 -12.30 8.33 12.49
CA LYS A 89 -11.31 7.26 12.47
C LYS A 89 -10.50 7.27 13.76
N PHE A 90 -10.50 6.15 14.46
CA PHE A 90 -9.62 5.90 15.60
C PHE A 90 -8.61 4.84 15.20
N SER A 91 -7.33 5.19 15.17
CA SER A 91 -6.26 4.27 14.84
C SER A 91 -5.14 4.32 15.86
N VAL A 92 -4.60 3.16 16.19
CA VAL A 92 -3.46 3.02 17.09
C VAL A 92 -2.31 2.43 16.29
N SER A 93 -1.16 3.10 16.34
CA SER A 93 0.09 2.62 15.77
C SER A 93 1.10 2.45 16.89
N THR A 94 1.65 1.25 17.05
CA THR A 94 2.55 0.94 18.15
C THR A 94 3.62 -0.05 17.74
N LEU A 95 4.68 -0.13 18.53
CA LEU A 95 5.64 -1.21 18.46
C LEU A 95 4.99 -2.54 18.84
N TYR A 96 5.61 -3.64 18.45
CA TYR A 96 5.10 -4.98 18.67
C TYR A 96 5.10 -5.34 20.16
N TYR A 97 3.98 -5.08 20.83
CA TYR A 97 3.74 -5.48 22.22
C TYR A 97 2.36 -6.12 22.34
N ALA A 98 2.32 -7.34 22.87
CA ALA A 98 1.08 -8.10 23.00
C ALA A 98 0.03 -7.38 23.87
N PHE A 99 0.44 -6.69 24.92
CA PHE A 99 -0.47 -5.93 25.79
C PHE A 99 -1.15 -4.77 25.06
N ALA A 100 -0.47 -4.10 24.12
CA ALA A 100 -1.04 -3.00 23.35
C ALA A 100 -2.17 -3.50 22.44
N ARG A 101 -2.00 -4.66 21.84
CA ARG A 101 -3.05 -5.31 21.04
C ARG A 101 -4.28 -5.65 21.90
N THR A 102 -4.08 -6.23 23.08
CA THR A 102 -5.14 -6.58 24.01
C THR A 102 -5.90 -5.33 24.47
N ALA A 103 -5.17 -4.27 24.84
CA ALA A 103 -5.77 -2.99 25.24
C ALA A 103 -6.60 -2.38 24.11
N PHE A 104 -6.11 -2.40 22.87
CA PHE A 104 -6.84 -1.90 21.72
C PHE A 104 -8.14 -2.67 21.47
N VAL A 105 -8.09 -4.01 21.51
CA VAL A 105 -9.29 -4.86 21.36
C VAL A 105 -10.33 -4.53 22.44
N GLN A 106 -9.89 -4.30 23.66
CA GLN A 106 -10.79 -3.94 24.76
C GLN A 106 -11.45 -2.58 24.53
N ILE A 107 -10.71 -1.58 24.09
CA ILE A 107 -11.24 -0.26 23.74
C ILE A 107 -12.31 -0.38 22.65
N VAL A 108 -12.04 -1.15 21.59
CA VAL A 108 -13.01 -1.39 20.50
C VAL A 108 -14.28 -2.03 21.02
N LYS A 109 -14.17 -3.03 21.91
CA LYS A 109 -15.33 -3.71 22.53
C LYS A 109 -16.17 -2.75 23.36
N GLU A 110 -15.55 -1.90 24.18
CA GLU A 110 -16.26 -0.90 24.98
C GLU A 110 -17.03 0.10 24.12
N PHE A 111 -16.41 0.64 23.07
CA PHE A 111 -17.07 1.55 22.14
C PHE A 111 -18.17 0.88 21.32
N SER A 112 -18.06 -0.41 21.03
CA SER A 112 -19.06 -1.16 20.27
C SER A 112 -20.33 -1.49 21.08
N LYS A 113 -20.28 -1.40 22.40
CA LYS A 113 -21.42 -1.67 23.29
C LYS A 113 -22.35 -0.47 23.50
N GLY A 114 -21.95 0.73 23.06
CA GLY A 114 -22.74 1.96 23.26
C GLY A 114 -23.45 2.43 22.00
N ASP A 115 -24.17 3.56 22.11
CA ASP A 115 -24.88 4.21 21.00
C ASP A 115 -23.97 4.77 19.89
N LEU A 116 -22.65 4.53 19.99
CA LEU A 116 -21.63 4.97 19.05
C LEU A 116 -21.32 3.94 17.97
N GLN A 117 -22.07 2.84 17.92
CA GLN A 117 -21.87 1.79 16.91
C GLN A 117 -22.04 2.36 15.49
N GLY A 118 -21.02 2.26 14.67
CA GLY A 118 -20.99 2.79 13.32
C GLY A 118 -20.52 4.24 13.20
N THR A 119 -20.25 4.95 14.31
CA THR A 119 -19.73 6.32 14.32
C THR A 119 -18.22 6.40 14.19
N TYR A 120 -17.50 5.35 14.60
CA TYR A 120 -16.05 5.27 14.58
C TYR A 120 -15.56 4.12 13.72
N ASP A 121 -14.45 4.35 13.05
CA ASP A 121 -13.70 3.32 12.32
C ASP A 121 -12.39 3.06 13.08
N PHE A 122 -12.13 1.79 13.42
CA PHE A 122 -10.99 1.41 14.25
C PHE A 122 -9.92 0.68 13.42
N ALA A 123 -8.66 1.06 13.63
CA ALA A 123 -7.54 0.39 13.01
C ALA A 123 -6.38 0.24 13.99
N PHE A 124 -5.73 -0.92 13.98
CA PHE A 124 -4.54 -1.20 14.77
C PHE A 124 -3.38 -1.53 13.84
N ARG A 125 -2.23 -0.87 14.03
CA ARG A 125 -1.03 -1.10 13.25
C ARG A 125 0.14 -1.38 14.18
N GLU A 126 0.88 -2.42 13.85
CA GLU A 126 2.12 -2.77 14.53
C GLU A 126 3.30 -2.40 13.65
N LYS A 127 4.30 -1.78 14.23
CA LYS A 127 5.59 -1.50 13.59
C LYS A 127 6.64 -2.46 14.16
N LYS A 128 7.49 -3.00 13.29
CA LYS A 128 8.58 -3.90 13.70
C LYS A 128 9.70 -3.14 14.42
N SER A 129 9.87 -1.87 14.13
CA SER A 129 10.80 -1.01 14.82
C SER A 129 10.30 0.43 14.83
N PHE A 130 10.76 1.21 15.80
CA PHE A 130 10.39 2.63 15.94
C PHE A 130 10.83 3.46 14.72
N TRP A 131 11.90 3.05 14.05
CA TRP A 131 12.51 3.76 12.93
C TRP A 131 12.13 3.20 11.55
N SER A 132 11.34 2.15 11.49
CA SER A 132 10.87 1.58 10.23
C SER A 132 9.54 2.20 9.81
N ASP A 133 9.64 3.28 9.11
CA ASP A 133 8.51 3.89 8.42
C ASP A 133 8.55 3.60 6.93
#